data_3a815dd50cc048696cc8be68c4090901
#
_entry.id   3a815dd50cc048696cc8be68c4090901
#
_cell.length_a   1.000
_cell.length_b   1.000
_cell.length_c   1.000
_cell.angle_alpha   90.00
_cell.angle_beta   90.00
_cell.angle_gamma   90.00
#
_symmetry.space_group_name_H-M   'P 1'
#
loop_
_entity.id
_entity.type
_entity.pdbx_description
1 polymer ?
#
loop_
_entity_poly.entity_id
_entity_poly.type
_entity_poly.pdbx_seq_one_letter_code
_entity_poly.pdbx_strand_id
1 'polypeptide(L)'
;MNKIFNLGSVDQYNKLYGLETLNPLVSVINLNKATRQMNYAHWHYGIYALYLKLEKACDIRYGRQNYDYQEGTIVCFAPGQDAETTLITDRVQVNALGILFHPDLLLGTSLGKTIKKYTFFSYEVNEALHLSEEERNIIMDCLRIIRLELEHGVDKH
;
A
#
# COMPACT_ATOMS: atom_id res chain seq x y z
N MET A 1 -13.90 -8.20 -19.50
CA MET A 1 -14.46 -7.37 -18.42
C MET A 1 -13.46 -7.24 -17.29
N ASN A 2 -13.35 -6.04 -16.77
CA ASN A 2 -12.41 -5.76 -15.71
C ASN A 2 -12.96 -6.29 -14.38
N LYS A 3 -12.18 -7.15 -13.75
CA LYS A 3 -12.55 -7.72 -12.45
C LYS A 3 -12.23 -6.74 -11.33
N ILE A 4 -13.17 -6.59 -10.39
CA ILE A 4 -12.93 -5.82 -9.17
C ILE A 4 -12.38 -6.77 -8.10
N PHE A 5 -11.23 -6.42 -7.53
CA PHE A 5 -10.64 -7.15 -6.42
C PHE A 5 -11.07 -6.52 -5.11
N ASN A 6 -11.85 -7.26 -4.32
CA ASN A 6 -12.23 -6.82 -2.99
C ASN A 6 -11.13 -7.26 -2.01
N LEU A 7 -10.34 -6.31 -1.54
CA LEU A 7 -9.21 -6.59 -0.66
C LEU A 7 -9.64 -6.61 0.80
N GLY A 8 -10.09 -7.77 1.25
CA GLY A 8 -10.54 -7.96 2.64
C GLY A 8 -9.42 -8.36 3.59
N SER A 9 -8.26 -8.76 3.08
CA SER A 9 -7.15 -9.20 3.92
C SER A 9 -5.80 -8.87 3.29
N VAL A 10 -4.79 -8.80 4.14
CA VAL A 10 -3.40 -8.61 3.74
C VAL A 10 -2.91 -9.79 2.88
N ASP A 11 -3.26 -11.00 3.29
CA ASP A 11 -2.85 -12.21 2.57
C ASP A 11 -3.41 -12.27 1.15
N GLN A 12 -4.64 -11.82 0.97
CA GLN A 12 -5.27 -11.78 -0.36
C GLN A 12 -4.46 -10.91 -1.33
N TYR A 13 -4.01 -9.75 -0.88
CA TYR A 13 -3.16 -8.88 -1.68
C TYR A 13 -1.83 -9.54 -2.01
N ASN A 14 -1.17 -10.11 -0.98
CA ASN A 14 0.14 -10.72 -1.16
C ASN A 14 0.10 -11.91 -2.12
N LYS A 15 -0.96 -12.70 -2.09
CA LYS A 15 -1.12 -13.82 -3.03
C LYS A 15 -1.22 -13.36 -4.48
N LEU A 16 -1.88 -12.23 -4.71
CA LEU A 16 -1.99 -11.69 -6.07
C LEU A 16 -0.62 -11.30 -6.65
N TYR A 17 0.31 -10.87 -5.81
CA TYR A 17 1.65 -10.46 -6.24
C TYR A 17 2.73 -11.51 -5.98
N GLY A 18 2.35 -12.66 -5.43
CA GLY A 18 3.31 -13.70 -5.09
C GLY A 18 4.25 -13.31 -3.96
N LEU A 19 3.75 -12.54 -3.00
CA LEU A 19 4.51 -12.09 -1.83
C LEU A 19 4.17 -12.93 -0.61
N GLU A 20 5.13 -13.03 0.31
CA GLU A 20 4.98 -13.77 1.56
C GLU A 20 4.16 -12.97 2.58
N THR A 21 3.31 -13.67 3.35
CA THR A 21 2.55 -13.10 4.45
C THR A 21 3.09 -13.64 5.77
N LEU A 22 3.71 -12.76 6.57
CA LEU A 22 4.27 -13.14 7.87
C LEU A 22 3.28 -12.97 9.02
N ASN A 23 2.33 -12.06 8.87
CA ASN A 23 1.32 -11.75 9.88
C ASN A 23 0.00 -11.49 9.17
N PRO A 24 -1.13 -12.02 9.69
CA PRO A 24 -2.41 -11.88 9.00
C PRO A 24 -2.98 -10.46 9.02
N LEU A 25 -2.53 -9.60 9.92
CA LEU A 25 -3.09 -8.25 10.08
C LEU A 25 -2.21 -7.14 9.54
N VAL A 26 -0.94 -7.41 9.27
CA VAL A 26 -0.01 -6.39 8.79
C VAL A 26 1.08 -7.01 7.92
N SER A 27 1.45 -6.32 6.84
CA SER A 27 2.54 -6.75 5.98
C SER A 27 3.31 -5.55 5.46
N VAL A 28 4.63 -5.62 5.53
CA VAL A 28 5.51 -4.70 4.82
C VAL A 28 5.83 -5.34 3.49
N ILE A 29 5.57 -4.63 2.40
CA ILE A 29 5.72 -5.17 1.06
C ILE A 29 6.81 -4.44 0.29
N ASN A 30 7.48 -5.19 -0.57
CA ASN A 30 8.42 -4.65 -1.55
C ASN A 30 8.00 -5.19 -2.91
N LEU A 31 7.38 -4.33 -3.73
CA LEU A 31 6.85 -4.75 -5.02
C LEU A 31 7.94 -5.11 -6.02
N ASN A 32 9.20 -4.73 -5.78
CA ASN A 32 10.33 -5.23 -6.57
C ASN A 32 10.52 -6.74 -6.44
N LYS A 33 10.07 -7.31 -5.32
CA LYS A 33 10.18 -8.75 -5.05
C LYS A 33 8.95 -9.53 -5.49
N ALA A 34 7.95 -8.86 -6.04
CA ALA A 34 6.74 -9.53 -6.51
C ALA A 34 7.06 -10.50 -7.64
N THR A 35 6.53 -11.72 -7.55
CA THR A 35 6.72 -12.75 -8.58
C THR A 35 5.62 -12.69 -9.64
N ARG A 36 4.59 -11.90 -9.40
CA ARG A 36 3.49 -11.67 -10.32
C ARG A 36 3.25 -10.17 -10.43
N GLN A 37 2.81 -9.71 -11.59
CA GLN A 37 2.55 -8.32 -11.86
C GLN A 37 1.21 -8.19 -12.58
N MET A 38 0.45 -7.16 -12.21
CA MET A 38 -0.85 -6.91 -12.82
C MET A 38 -0.77 -5.65 -13.69
N ASN A 39 -1.06 -5.80 -14.97
CA ASN A 39 -1.05 -4.66 -15.90
C ASN A 39 -2.19 -3.68 -15.64
N TYR A 40 -3.32 -4.22 -15.22
CA TYR A 40 -4.49 -3.44 -14.81
C TYR A 40 -5.13 -4.08 -13.60
N ALA A 41 -5.59 -3.27 -12.65
CA ALA A 41 -6.37 -3.75 -11.53
C ALA A 41 -7.35 -2.69 -11.06
N HIS A 42 -8.56 -3.12 -10.72
CA HIS A 42 -9.55 -2.31 -10.02
C HIS A 42 -9.69 -2.86 -8.61
N TRP A 43 -9.26 -2.09 -7.64
CA TRP A 43 -9.24 -2.48 -6.23
C TRP A 43 -10.40 -1.83 -5.48
N HIS A 44 -11.09 -2.61 -4.66
CA HIS A 44 -11.95 -2.11 -3.60
C HIS A 44 -11.27 -2.43 -2.27
N TYR A 45 -10.75 -1.43 -1.60
CA TYR A 45 -9.94 -1.62 -0.39
C TYR A 45 -10.84 -1.90 0.81
N GLY A 46 -10.59 -3.00 1.51
CA GLY A 46 -11.11 -3.30 2.84
C GLY A 46 -10.04 -3.23 3.92
N ILE A 47 -8.82 -2.87 3.50
CA ILE A 47 -7.64 -2.71 4.37
C ILE A 47 -7.02 -1.34 4.11
N TYR A 48 -6.17 -0.90 5.04
CA TYR A 48 -5.34 0.28 4.82
C TYR A 48 -4.12 -0.10 4.00
N ALA A 49 -3.69 0.80 3.12
CA ALA A 49 -2.48 0.64 2.33
C ALA A 49 -1.76 1.97 2.19
N LEU A 50 -0.46 1.96 2.44
CA LEU A 50 0.42 3.10 2.20
C LEU A 50 1.55 2.61 1.31
N TYR A 51 1.75 3.29 0.18
CA TYR A 51 2.82 2.95 -0.76
C TYR A 51 3.80 4.10 -0.87
N LEU A 52 5.07 3.81 -0.70
CA LEU A 52 6.15 4.73 -1.05
C LEU A 52 6.58 4.40 -2.47
N LYS A 53 6.22 5.26 -3.41
CA LYS A 53 6.55 5.09 -4.82
C LYS A 53 7.94 5.65 -5.07
N LEU A 54 8.86 4.78 -5.46
CA LEU A 54 10.25 5.15 -5.75
C LEU A 54 10.43 5.53 -7.21
N GLU A 55 9.58 4.98 -8.09
CA GLU A 55 9.56 5.31 -9.51
C GLU A 55 8.13 5.27 -10.01
N LYS A 56 7.80 6.12 -10.99
CA LYS A 56 6.47 6.09 -11.61
C LYS A 56 6.38 4.92 -12.58
N ALA A 57 5.61 3.90 -12.21
CA ALA A 57 5.42 2.69 -13.02
C ALA A 57 3.98 2.50 -13.46
N CYS A 58 3.03 3.21 -12.88
CA CYS A 58 1.62 3.07 -13.21
C CYS A 58 0.87 4.38 -13.06
N ASP A 59 -0.26 4.47 -13.74
CA ASP A 59 -1.23 5.53 -13.51
C ASP A 59 -2.24 5.03 -12.49
N ILE A 60 -2.59 5.88 -11.54
CA ILE A 60 -3.54 5.55 -10.48
C ILE A 60 -4.72 6.49 -10.60
N ARG A 61 -5.90 5.92 -10.78
CA ARG A 61 -7.15 6.66 -10.74
C ARG A 61 -7.87 6.38 -9.43
N TYR A 62 -8.21 7.47 -8.75
CA TYR A 62 -8.83 7.45 -7.44
C TYR A 62 -10.16 8.18 -7.51
N GLY A 63 -11.26 7.43 -7.37
CA GLY A 63 -12.57 7.98 -7.67
C GLY A 63 -12.66 8.42 -9.13
N ARG A 64 -12.94 9.70 -9.36
CA ARG A 64 -13.02 10.28 -10.72
C ARG A 64 -11.76 11.02 -11.13
N GLN A 65 -10.74 11.04 -10.30
CA GLN A 65 -9.53 11.81 -10.53
C GLN A 65 -8.32 10.91 -10.60
N ASN A 66 -7.33 11.35 -11.37
CA ASN A 66 -6.04 10.68 -11.42
C ASN A 66 -5.23 11.10 -10.20
N TYR A 67 -4.54 10.13 -9.61
CA TYR A 67 -3.65 10.40 -8.49
C TYR A 67 -2.35 10.98 -9.05
N ASP A 68 -2.07 12.24 -8.69
CA ASP A 68 -0.87 12.92 -9.14
C ASP A 68 0.29 12.56 -8.20
N TYR A 69 1.22 11.74 -8.69
CA TYR A 69 2.38 11.37 -7.90
C TYR A 69 3.65 11.33 -8.73
N GLN A 70 4.76 11.51 -8.05
CA GLN A 70 6.10 11.47 -8.60
C GLN A 70 6.96 10.53 -7.77
N GLU A 71 8.24 10.39 -8.15
CA GLU A 71 9.20 9.60 -7.37
C GLU A 71 9.31 10.13 -5.94
N GLY A 72 9.35 9.21 -4.99
CA GLY A 72 9.47 9.57 -3.57
C GLY A 72 8.18 10.09 -2.96
N THR A 73 7.03 9.71 -3.48
CA THR A 73 5.73 10.12 -2.94
C THR A 73 5.06 8.98 -2.18
N ILE A 74 4.21 9.35 -1.22
CA ILE A 74 3.34 8.39 -0.52
C ILE A 74 1.95 8.46 -1.12
N VAL A 75 1.41 7.28 -1.42
CA VAL A 75 0.04 7.09 -1.90
C VAL A 75 -0.69 6.25 -0.85
N CYS A 76 -1.85 6.72 -0.39
CA CYS A 76 -2.58 6.11 0.72
C CYS A 76 -3.99 5.73 0.34
N PHE A 77 -4.44 4.57 0.81
CA PHE A 77 -5.81 4.09 0.64
C PHE A 77 -6.36 3.59 1.98
N ALA A 78 -7.65 3.86 2.20
CA ALA A 78 -8.37 3.41 3.40
C ALA A 78 -9.49 2.45 3.03
N PRO A 79 -10.00 1.66 3.99
CA PRO A 79 -11.16 0.81 3.74
C PRO A 79 -12.34 1.60 3.18
N GLY A 80 -13.01 1.03 2.18
CA GLY A 80 -14.14 1.65 1.49
C GLY A 80 -13.76 2.41 0.23
N GLN A 81 -12.49 2.54 -0.08
CA GLN A 81 -12.03 3.30 -1.25
C GLN A 81 -11.75 2.39 -2.44
N ASP A 82 -12.04 2.92 -3.62
CA ASP A 82 -11.75 2.25 -4.89
C ASP A 82 -10.58 2.93 -5.58
N ALA A 83 -9.75 2.14 -6.22
CA ALA A 83 -8.66 2.65 -7.04
C ALA A 83 -8.46 1.75 -8.26
N GLU A 84 -8.13 2.38 -9.38
CA GLU A 84 -7.71 1.65 -10.57
C GLU A 84 -6.24 1.92 -10.81
N THR A 85 -5.48 0.87 -11.07
CA THR A 85 -4.06 0.98 -11.40
C THR A 85 -3.81 0.38 -12.77
N THR A 86 -3.04 1.10 -13.59
CA THR A 86 -2.67 0.65 -14.93
C THR A 86 -1.17 0.86 -15.07
N LEU A 87 -0.42 -0.20 -15.43
CA LEU A 87 1.00 -0.06 -15.68
C LEU A 87 1.23 0.80 -16.93
N ILE A 88 2.26 1.64 -16.89
CA ILE A 88 2.63 2.48 -18.03
C ILE A 88 3.00 1.61 -19.23
N THR A 89 3.73 0.53 -18.97
CA THR A 89 4.00 -0.52 -19.97
C THR A 89 4.02 -1.87 -19.26
N ASP A 90 3.82 -2.96 -20.00
CA ASP A 90 3.86 -4.31 -19.48
C ASP A 90 5.28 -4.79 -19.13
N ARG A 91 6.30 -3.99 -19.49
CA ARG A 91 7.71 -4.28 -19.22
C ARG A 91 8.25 -3.57 -17.98
N VAL A 92 7.44 -2.71 -17.34
CA VAL A 92 7.90 -1.95 -16.18
C VAL A 92 7.82 -2.81 -14.93
N GLN A 93 8.93 -2.84 -14.18
CA GLN A 93 8.96 -3.41 -12.84
C GLN A 93 8.52 -2.32 -11.85
N VAL A 94 7.49 -2.60 -11.07
CA VAL A 94 7.01 -1.65 -10.05
C VAL A 94 8.04 -1.55 -8.94
N ASN A 95 8.54 -0.34 -8.69
CA ASN A 95 9.50 -0.07 -7.62
C ASN A 95 8.79 0.72 -6.53
N ALA A 96 8.24 0.00 -5.55
CA ALA A 96 7.51 0.59 -4.44
C ALA A 96 7.66 -0.26 -3.20
N LEU A 97 7.77 0.41 -2.07
CA LEU A 97 7.70 -0.18 -0.74
C LEU A 97 6.37 0.21 -0.12
N GLY A 98 5.86 -0.59 0.79
CA GLY A 98 4.59 -0.21 1.40
C GLY A 98 4.29 -0.99 2.65
N ILE A 99 3.20 -0.59 3.28
CA ILE A 99 2.62 -1.30 4.42
C ILE A 99 1.13 -1.47 4.18
N LEU A 100 0.66 -2.69 4.38
CA LEU A 100 -0.75 -3.04 4.35
C LEU A 100 -1.15 -3.45 5.76
N PHE A 101 -2.30 -2.99 6.23
CA PHE A 101 -2.77 -3.46 7.53
C PHE A 101 -4.28 -3.47 7.59
N HIS A 102 -4.78 -4.51 8.25
CA HIS A 102 -6.21 -4.68 8.50
C HIS A 102 -6.66 -3.74 9.62
N PRO A 103 -7.88 -3.17 9.54
CA PRO A 103 -8.39 -2.31 10.62
C PRO A 103 -8.35 -2.95 12.00
N ASP A 104 -8.50 -4.25 12.09
CA ASP A 104 -8.47 -4.98 13.38
C ASP A 104 -7.13 -4.85 14.11
N LEU A 105 -6.04 -4.56 13.38
CA LEU A 105 -4.74 -4.32 14.01
C LEU A 105 -4.80 -3.15 14.98
N LEU A 106 -5.65 -2.16 14.70
CA LEU A 106 -5.74 -0.92 15.46
C LEU A 106 -6.78 -0.96 16.57
N LEU A 107 -7.53 -2.06 16.70
CA LEU A 107 -8.57 -2.16 17.73
C LEU A 107 -7.96 -1.97 19.12
N GLY A 108 -8.57 -1.09 19.92
CA GLY A 108 -8.12 -0.78 21.26
C GLY A 108 -6.92 0.14 21.34
N THR A 109 -6.39 0.62 20.22
CA THR A 109 -5.25 1.53 20.20
C THR A 109 -5.71 2.98 20.04
N SER A 110 -4.84 3.92 20.44
CA SER A 110 -5.09 5.35 20.24
C SER A 110 -5.22 5.69 18.74
N LEU A 111 -4.37 5.08 17.91
CA LEU A 111 -4.40 5.31 16.46
C LEU A 111 -5.74 4.83 15.87
N GLY A 112 -6.28 3.72 16.36
CA GLY A 112 -7.57 3.21 15.89
C GLY A 112 -8.71 4.19 16.11
N LYS A 113 -8.61 5.02 17.15
CA LYS A 113 -9.63 6.04 17.46
C LYS A 113 -9.49 7.27 16.57
N THR A 114 -8.33 7.56 16.03
CA THR A 114 -8.03 8.82 15.36
C THR A 114 -7.69 8.69 13.88
N ILE A 115 -7.41 7.49 13.38
CA ILE A 115 -6.91 7.30 12.01
C ILE A 115 -7.85 7.88 10.94
N LYS A 116 -9.16 7.83 11.16
CA LYS A 116 -10.15 8.38 10.23
C LYS A 116 -10.08 9.89 10.10
N LYS A 117 -9.43 10.56 11.05
CA LYS A 117 -9.26 12.02 11.04
C LYS A 117 -8.09 12.47 10.15
N TYR A 118 -7.24 11.55 9.74
CA TYR A 118 -6.11 11.89 8.88
C TYR A 118 -6.58 12.11 7.45
N THR A 119 -6.37 13.31 6.95
CA THR A 119 -6.87 13.75 5.65
C THR A 119 -6.27 13.00 4.48
N PHE A 120 -5.05 12.47 4.62
CA PHE A 120 -4.41 11.74 3.52
C PHE A 120 -5.06 10.39 3.22
N PHE A 121 -6.01 9.94 4.03
CA PHE A 121 -6.88 8.80 3.72
C PHE A 121 -8.23 9.20 3.16
N SER A 122 -8.47 10.49 2.90
CA SER A 122 -9.76 10.99 2.43
C SER A 122 -9.82 11.08 0.91
N TYR A 123 -11.01 10.83 0.34
CA TYR A 123 -11.27 11.09 -1.07
C TYR A 123 -11.11 12.56 -1.47
N GLU A 124 -11.17 13.45 -0.51
CA GLU A 124 -11.01 14.90 -0.76
C GLU A 124 -9.55 15.26 -1.06
N VAL A 125 -8.62 14.40 -0.68
CA VAL A 125 -7.20 14.64 -0.90
C VAL A 125 -6.76 13.84 -2.13
N ASN A 126 -6.65 14.54 -3.27
CA ASN A 126 -6.27 13.94 -4.55
C ASN A 126 -4.77 13.96 -4.79
N GLU A 127 -4.03 14.68 -3.97
CA GLU A 127 -2.61 14.89 -4.19
C GLU A 127 -1.80 13.92 -3.35
N ALA A 128 -0.81 13.31 -4.00
CA ALA A 128 0.14 12.49 -3.29
C ALA A 128 1.00 13.35 -2.38
N LEU A 129 1.42 12.79 -1.26
CA LEU A 129 2.36 13.46 -0.38
C LEU A 129 3.77 13.34 -0.95
N HIS A 130 4.33 14.47 -1.38
CA HIS A 130 5.69 14.53 -1.89
C HIS A 130 6.65 14.65 -0.73
N LEU A 131 7.59 13.72 -0.65
CA LEU A 131 8.54 13.66 0.45
C LEU A 131 9.89 14.23 0.06
N SER A 132 10.53 14.93 1.01
CA SER A 132 11.94 15.25 0.90
C SER A 132 12.76 13.95 0.99
N GLU A 133 14.03 14.02 0.60
CA GLU A 133 14.94 12.88 0.74
C GLU A 133 15.04 12.40 2.19
N GLU A 134 15.13 13.34 3.13
CA GLU A 134 15.18 13.01 4.55
C GLU A 134 13.91 12.32 5.02
N GLU A 135 12.73 12.83 4.65
CA GLU A 135 11.46 12.21 5.00
C GLU A 135 11.31 10.81 4.40
N ARG A 136 11.73 10.65 3.14
CA ARG A 136 11.73 9.35 2.49
C ARG A 136 12.58 8.33 3.24
N ASN A 137 13.78 8.75 3.67
CA ASN A 137 14.68 7.89 4.42
C ASN A 137 14.08 7.48 5.77
N ILE A 138 13.39 8.38 6.45
CA ILE A 138 12.70 8.07 7.70
C ILE A 138 11.61 7.01 7.48
N ILE A 139 10.81 7.16 6.44
CA ILE A 139 9.76 6.18 6.12
C ILE A 139 10.37 4.82 5.78
N MET A 140 11.43 4.80 5.00
CA MET A 140 12.11 3.55 4.66
C MET A 140 12.67 2.85 5.89
N ASP A 141 13.23 3.61 6.83
CA ASP A 141 13.72 3.06 8.10
C ASP A 141 12.58 2.50 8.95
N CYS A 142 11.44 3.17 9.02
CA CYS A 142 10.27 2.67 9.72
C CYS A 142 9.78 1.34 9.12
N LEU A 143 9.70 1.26 7.81
CA LEU A 143 9.28 0.03 7.13
C LEU A 143 10.25 -1.12 7.40
N ARG A 144 11.56 -0.82 7.41
CA ARG A 144 12.59 -1.81 7.71
C ARG A 144 12.45 -2.35 9.13
N ILE A 145 12.22 -1.47 10.10
CA ILE A 145 12.06 -1.85 11.51
C ILE A 145 10.83 -2.73 11.69
N ILE A 146 9.70 -2.35 11.08
CA ILE A 146 8.48 -3.15 11.15
C ILE A 146 8.72 -4.52 10.53
N ARG A 147 9.40 -4.58 9.38
CA ARG A 147 9.71 -5.85 8.71
C ARG A 147 10.54 -6.76 9.62
N LEU A 148 11.56 -6.22 10.28
CA LEU A 148 12.39 -7.00 11.21
C LEU A 148 11.56 -7.57 12.36
N GLU A 149 10.64 -6.78 12.92
CA GLU A 149 9.77 -7.26 14.00
C GLU A 149 8.84 -8.38 13.51
N LEU A 150 8.32 -8.29 12.30
CA LEU A 150 7.48 -9.34 11.73
C LEU A 150 8.27 -10.63 11.51
N GLU A 151 9.50 -10.55 11.07
CA GLU A 151 10.38 -11.70 10.89
C GLU A 151 10.71 -12.36 12.24
N HIS A 152 11.00 -11.57 13.28
CA HIS A 152 11.24 -12.07 14.62
C HIS A 152 10.01 -12.74 15.22
N GLY A 153 8.82 -12.22 14.94
CA GLY A 153 7.57 -12.82 15.40
C GLY A 153 7.36 -14.23 14.85
N VAL A 154 7.75 -14.48 13.60
CA VAL A 154 7.69 -15.80 12.98
C VAL A 154 8.69 -16.74 13.66
N ASP A 155 9.90 -16.27 13.96
CA ASP A 155 10.96 -17.08 14.56
C ASP A 155 10.63 -17.53 16.00
N LYS A 156 9.75 -16.84 16.69
CA LYS A 156 9.32 -17.18 18.05
C LYS A 156 8.29 -18.29 18.10
N HIS A 157 7.78 -18.70 17.00
CA HIS A 157 6.75 -19.73 16.88
C HIS A 157 7.26 -20.92 16.10
#